data_d261763dacbf0bc7d5043467a32da8b6
#
_entry.id   d261763dacbf0bc7d5043467a32da8b6
#
_cell.length_a   1.000
_cell.length_b   1.000
_cell.length_c   1.000
_cell.angle_alpha   90.00
_cell.angle_beta   90.00
_cell.angle_gamma   90.00
#
_symmetry.space_group_name_H-M   'P 1'
#
loop_
_entity.id
_entity.type
_entity.pdbx_description
1 polymer ?
#
loop_
_entity_poly.entity_id
_entity_poly.type
_entity_poly.pdbx_seq_one_letter_code
_entity_poly.pdbx_strand_id
1 'polypeptide(L)'
;MIAFRHIKKLVRDSLYCSVATVQNDVPHCSPIGSVYLLNEHQGYYLEMFTQSVRRAQENNSKGCILVVNTSLIFWLKSLFRGNFVTPPAVRLVVQFGEKRASTEEEQDKFRSKVSLFKRLKGHKIMWSKPSHVREFSVEKIIPVSLGKMTAVDYSH
;
A
#
# COMPACT_ATOMS: atom_id res chain seq x y z
N MET A 1 20.58 -2.40 -2.71
CA MET A 1 19.51 -1.49 -2.16
C MET A 1 18.55 -1.11 -3.28
N ILE A 2 17.24 -1.28 -3.08
CA ILE A 2 16.23 -0.90 -4.08
C ILE A 2 16.05 0.62 -4.01
N ALA A 3 16.12 1.28 -5.18
CA ALA A 3 15.88 2.71 -5.23
C ALA A 3 14.43 3.02 -4.81
N PHE A 4 14.25 3.95 -3.88
CA PHE A 4 12.94 4.36 -3.34
C PHE A 4 11.92 4.72 -4.45
N ARG A 5 12.40 5.31 -5.56
CA ARG A 5 11.56 5.59 -6.73
C ARG A 5 10.79 4.37 -7.26
N HIS A 6 11.39 3.17 -7.20
CA HIS A 6 10.73 1.93 -7.63
C HIS A 6 9.64 1.51 -6.65
N ILE A 7 9.89 1.67 -5.35
CA ILE A 7 8.91 1.37 -4.29
C ILE A 7 7.73 2.34 -4.40
N LYS A 8 8.02 3.64 -4.53
CA LYS A 8 7.00 4.69 -4.70
C LYS A 8 6.14 4.43 -5.94
N LYS A 9 6.77 4.03 -7.06
CA LYS A 9 6.07 3.64 -8.27
C LYS A 9 5.19 2.40 -8.04
N LEU A 10 5.70 1.37 -7.39
CA LEU A 10 4.97 0.15 -7.09
C LEU A 10 3.71 0.45 -6.25
N VAL A 11 3.84 1.25 -5.18
CA VAL A 11 2.72 1.67 -4.33
C VAL A 11 1.69 2.47 -5.12
N ARG A 12 2.13 3.41 -5.94
CA ARG A 12 1.24 4.24 -6.76
C ARG A 12 0.46 3.42 -7.79
N ASP A 13 1.15 2.49 -8.47
CA ASP A 13 0.59 1.72 -9.58
C ASP A 13 -0.25 0.52 -9.08
N SER A 14 -0.12 0.14 -7.80
CA SER A 14 -0.95 -0.89 -7.19
C SER A 14 -2.38 -0.40 -6.99
N LEU A 15 -3.34 -1.20 -7.43
CA LEU A 15 -4.76 -0.89 -7.29
C LEU A 15 -5.18 -0.89 -5.82
N TYR A 16 -4.64 -1.83 -5.05
CA TYR A 16 -4.82 -1.93 -3.60
C TYR A 16 -3.57 -2.54 -2.96
N CYS A 17 -3.39 -2.23 -1.67
CA CYS A 17 -2.39 -2.81 -0.80
C CYS A 17 -3.10 -3.60 0.31
N SER A 18 -2.43 -4.58 0.90
CA SER A 18 -2.94 -5.29 2.08
C SER A 18 -2.31 -4.70 3.33
N VAL A 19 -3.14 -4.27 4.28
CA VAL A 19 -2.69 -3.77 5.58
C VAL A 19 -2.95 -4.83 6.64
N ALA A 20 -1.90 -5.32 7.25
CA ALA A 20 -1.95 -6.27 8.35
C ALA A 20 -1.72 -5.56 9.69
N THR A 21 -2.56 -5.88 10.66
CA THR A 21 -2.52 -5.39 12.05
C THR A 21 -2.80 -6.54 13.01
N VAL A 22 -2.52 -6.35 14.28
CA VAL A 22 -2.84 -7.33 15.33
C VAL A 22 -3.76 -6.66 16.36
N GLN A 23 -4.86 -7.31 16.68
CA GLN A 23 -5.81 -6.90 17.70
C GLN A 23 -6.10 -8.09 18.62
N ASN A 24 -5.87 -7.94 19.93
CA ASN A 24 -6.05 -9.01 20.92
C ASN A 24 -5.35 -10.33 20.49
N ASP A 25 -4.10 -10.22 20.07
CA ASP A 25 -3.27 -11.32 19.56
C ASP A 25 -3.80 -12.02 18.29
N VAL A 26 -4.87 -11.51 17.70
CA VAL A 26 -5.40 -12.01 16.44
C VAL A 26 -4.93 -11.13 15.28
N PRO A 27 -4.29 -11.71 14.24
CA PRO A 27 -3.90 -10.98 13.06
C PRO A 27 -5.11 -10.63 12.20
N HIS A 28 -5.19 -9.38 11.75
CA HIS A 28 -6.18 -8.88 10.82
C HIS A 28 -5.50 -8.40 9.54
N CYS A 29 -6.13 -8.64 8.38
CA CYS A 29 -5.66 -8.15 7.11
C CYS A 29 -6.82 -7.50 6.35
N SER A 30 -6.58 -6.30 5.83
CA SER A 30 -7.59 -5.54 5.10
C SER A 30 -7.03 -4.92 3.83
N PRO A 31 -7.76 -4.91 2.71
CA PRO A 31 -7.33 -4.21 1.50
C PRO A 31 -7.53 -2.70 1.65
N ILE A 32 -6.55 -1.92 1.22
CA ILE A 32 -6.60 -0.46 1.17
C ILE A 32 -6.10 0.02 -0.20
N GLY A 33 -6.93 0.72 -0.95
CA GLY A 33 -6.61 1.19 -2.31
C GLY A 33 -5.94 2.57 -2.37
N SER A 34 -5.73 3.22 -1.26
CA SER A 34 -5.39 4.64 -1.18
C SER A 34 -4.08 4.93 -0.43
N VAL A 35 -3.12 4.00 -0.49
CA VAL A 35 -1.80 4.19 0.13
C VAL A 35 -0.94 5.09 -0.73
N TYR A 36 -0.30 6.08 -0.11
CA TYR A 36 0.62 7.03 -0.74
C TYR A 36 1.89 7.18 0.09
N LEU A 37 3.07 7.10 -0.54
CA LEU A 37 4.35 7.40 0.07
C LEU A 37 4.76 8.84 -0.26
N LEU A 38 5.02 9.64 0.76
CA LEU A 38 5.56 10.99 0.63
C LEU A 38 7.07 10.92 0.40
N ASN A 39 7.77 10.21 1.28
CA ASN A 39 9.20 9.95 1.24
C ASN A 39 9.50 8.54 1.76
N GLU A 40 10.76 8.22 2.01
CA GLU A 40 11.20 6.89 2.49
C GLU A 40 10.67 6.53 3.88
N HIS A 41 10.33 7.54 4.69
CA HIS A 41 9.96 7.38 6.09
C HIS A 41 8.51 7.70 6.39
N GLN A 42 7.76 8.26 5.44
CA GLN A 42 6.42 8.76 5.69
C GLN A 42 5.45 8.48 4.54
N GLY A 43 4.22 8.21 4.91
CA GLY A 43 3.12 8.05 3.98
C GLY A 43 1.78 8.30 4.66
N TYR A 44 0.73 8.15 3.89
CA TYR A 44 -0.66 8.24 4.38
C TYR A 44 -1.57 7.35 3.55
N TYR A 45 -2.74 7.07 4.08
CA TYR A 45 -3.84 6.47 3.33
C TYR A 45 -5.17 7.15 3.68
N LEU A 46 -6.12 7.07 2.75
CA LEU A 46 -7.47 7.60 2.97
C LEU A 46 -8.28 6.58 3.78
N GLU A 47 -8.77 7.01 4.95
CA GLU A 47 -9.51 6.15 5.87
C GLU A 47 -11.01 6.18 5.52
N MET A 48 -11.47 5.27 4.66
CA MET A 48 -12.85 5.23 4.20
C MET A 48 -13.69 4.13 4.88
N PHE A 49 -13.27 2.87 4.84
CA PHE A 49 -14.07 1.72 5.28
C PHE A 49 -13.36 0.81 6.29
N THR A 50 -12.32 1.28 6.91
CA THR A 50 -11.37 0.46 7.66
C THR A 50 -11.67 0.41 9.16
N GLN A 51 -12.90 0.08 9.56
CA GLN A 51 -13.25 -0.01 10.99
C GLN A 51 -12.40 -1.02 11.75
N SER A 52 -12.11 -2.18 11.15
CA SER A 52 -11.24 -3.19 11.77
C SER A 52 -9.80 -2.71 11.92
N VAL A 53 -9.25 -2.07 10.89
CA VAL A 53 -7.91 -1.48 10.93
C VAL A 53 -7.84 -0.37 11.99
N ARG A 54 -8.86 0.49 12.07
CA ARG A 54 -8.94 1.55 13.08
C ARG A 54 -8.93 1.01 14.50
N ARG A 55 -9.77 0.02 14.81
CA ARG A 55 -9.80 -0.60 16.14
C ARG A 55 -8.47 -1.26 16.53
N ALA A 56 -7.82 -1.92 15.57
CA ALA A 56 -6.51 -2.52 15.81
C ALA A 56 -5.44 -1.47 16.11
N GLN A 57 -5.50 -0.30 15.48
CA GLN A 57 -4.56 0.79 15.65
C GLN A 57 -4.73 1.53 16.99
N GLU A 58 -5.93 1.56 17.56
CA GLU A 58 -6.19 2.12 18.88
C GLU A 58 -5.44 1.36 19.99
N ASN A 59 -5.26 0.03 19.80
CA ASN A 59 -4.57 -0.83 20.75
C ASN A 59 -3.10 -1.08 20.41
N ASN A 60 -2.75 -1.06 19.10
CA ASN A 60 -1.38 -1.29 18.63
C ASN A 60 -1.14 -0.48 17.35
N SER A 61 -0.31 0.54 17.47
CA SER A 61 0.02 1.42 16.33
C SER A 61 0.91 0.78 15.26
N LYS A 62 1.44 -0.43 15.49
CA LYS A 62 2.29 -1.13 14.53
C LYS A 62 1.50 -1.96 13.53
N GLY A 63 2.01 -2.00 12.30
CA GLY A 63 1.42 -2.81 11.26
C GLY A 63 2.37 -3.06 10.10
N CYS A 64 1.87 -3.79 9.12
CA CYS A 64 2.60 -4.10 7.90
C CYS A 64 1.72 -3.80 6.68
N ILE A 65 2.24 -3.05 5.73
CA ILE A 65 1.58 -2.82 4.44
C ILE A 65 2.29 -3.66 3.39
N LEU A 66 1.59 -4.64 2.84
CA LEU A 66 2.07 -5.45 1.72
C LEU A 66 1.61 -4.83 0.41
N VAL A 67 2.58 -4.53 -0.46
CA VAL A 67 2.35 -4.01 -1.81
C VAL A 67 2.84 -5.04 -2.81
N VAL A 68 1.96 -5.51 -3.69
CA VAL A 68 2.26 -6.53 -4.70
C VAL A 68 2.17 -5.90 -6.09
N ASN A 69 3.11 -6.26 -6.97
CA ASN A 69 3.03 -5.86 -8.37
C ASN A 69 1.94 -6.68 -9.07
N THR A 70 0.86 -6.03 -9.44
CA THR A 70 -0.30 -6.66 -10.11
C THR A 70 -0.22 -6.57 -11.64
N SER A 71 0.86 -6.03 -12.21
CA SER A 71 1.03 -5.90 -13.66
C SER A 71 1.28 -7.26 -14.32
N LEU A 72 0.35 -7.69 -15.16
CA LEU A 72 0.48 -8.93 -15.94
C LEU A 72 1.74 -8.91 -16.83
N ILE A 73 2.05 -7.76 -17.42
CA ILE A 73 3.24 -7.57 -18.25
C ILE A 73 4.52 -7.77 -17.45
N PHE A 74 4.56 -7.28 -16.21
CA PHE A 74 5.69 -7.50 -15.30
C PHE A 74 5.91 -9.00 -15.05
N TRP A 75 4.84 -9.72 -14.73
CA TRP A 75 4.90 -11.16 -14.45
C TRP A 75 5.31 -11.96 -15.68
N LEU A 76 4.72 -11.71 -16.85
CA LEU A 76 5.10 -12.37 -18.08
C LEU A 76 6.58 -12.15 -18.43
N LYS A 77 7.05 -10.89 -18.40
CA LYS A 77 8.46 -10.58 -18.67
C LYS A 77 9.41 -11.27 -17.67
N SER A 78 9.04 -11.35 -16.40
CA SER A 78 9.85 -12.01 -15.38
C SER A 78 9.91 -13.52 -15.60
N LEU A 79 8.79 -14.14 -15.96
CA LEU A 79 8.73 -15.56 -16.30
C LEU A 79 9.58 -15.89 -17.54
N PHE A 80 9.50 -15.07 -18.59
CA PHE A 80 10.36 -15.26 -19.78
C PHE A 80 11.85 -15.10 -19.49
N ARG A 81 12.22 -14.21 -18.56
CA ARG A 81 13.62 -13.99 -18.17
C ARG A 81 14.12 -14.98 -17.12
N GLY A 82 13.23 -15.68 -16.45
CA GLY A 82 13.55 -16.54 -15.31
C GLY A 82 13.99 -15.78 -14.05
N ASN A 83 13.84 -14.45 -14.01
CA ASN A 83 14.19 -13.64 -12.84
C ASN A 83 13.34 -12.35 -12.74
N PHE A 84 13.29 -11.79 -11.53
CA PHE A 84 12.72 -10.47 -11.27
C PHE A 84 13.81 -9.39 -11.31
N VAL A 85 13.65 -8.39 -12.16
CA VAL A 85 14.54 -7.22 -12.22
C VAL A 85 14.32 -6.27 -11.04
N THR A 86 13.07 -6.21 -10.57
CA THR A 86 12.67 -5.48 -9.35
C THR A 86 11.83 -6.42 -8.48
N PRO A 87 11.75 -6.21 -7.17
CA PRO A 87 10.95 -7.07 -6.30
C PRO A 87 9.51 -7.19 -6.77
N PRO A 88 8.95 -8.39 -6.79
CA PRO A 88 7.54 -8.61 -7.13
C PRO A 88 6.59 -8.04 -6.08
N ALA A 89 7.06 -7.88 -4.84
CA ALA A 89 6.33 -7.26 -3.76
C ALA A 89 7.28 -6.64 -2.73
N VAL A 90 6.76 -5.72 -1.92
CA VAL A 90 7.47 -5.15 -0.77
C VAL A 90 6.56 -5.13 0.45
N ARG A 91 7.15 -5.31 1.63
CA ARG A 91 6.51 -5.09 2.93
C ARG A 91 7.04 -3.80 3.51
N LEU A 92 6.13 -2.91 3.88
CA LEU A 92 6.43 -1.72 4.64
C LEU A 92 6.05 -2.01 6.09
N VAL A 93 7.03 -2.13 6.99
CA VAL A 93 6.78 -2.16 8.43
C VAL A 93 6.51 -0.72 8.84
N VAL A 94 5.35 -0.47 9.40
CA VAL A 94 4.87 0.89 9.65
C VAL A 94 4.39 1.06 11.08
N GLN A 95 4.50 2.29 11.57
CA GLN A 95 3.79 2.76 12.74
C GLN A 95 2.72 3.75 12.29
N PHE A 96 1.48 3.45 12.61
CA PHE A 96 0.35 4.31 12.30
C PHE A 96 0.33 5.51 13.24
N GLY A 97 0.12 6.67 12.65
CA GLY A 97 0.03 7.95 13.33
C GLY A 97 -1.41 8.43 13.47
N GLU A 98 -1.54 9.74 13.57
CA GLU A 98 -2.82 10.39 13.81
C GLU A 98 -3.73 10.38 12.58
N LYS A 99 -5.02 10.47 12.86
CA LYS A 99 -6.06 10.71 11.88
C LYS A 99 -6.28 12.21 11.76
N ARG A 100 -6.29 12.73 10.55
CA ARG A 100 -6.59 14.14 10.27
C ARG A 100 -7.54 14.28 9.09
N ALA A 101 -8.08 15.47 8.91
CA ALA A 101 -8.85 15.80 7.72
C ALA A 101 -7.97 15.69 6.46
N SER A 102 -8.54 15.17 5.38
CA SER A 102 -7.86 15.13 4.07
C SER A 102 -7.84 16.51 3.42
N THR A 103 -6.74 16.84 2.75
CA THR A 103 -6.64 18.05 1.94
C THR A 103 -7.34 17.85 0.59
N GLU A 104 -7.67 18.95 -0.11
CA GLU A 104 -8.23 18.87 -1.47
C GLU A 104 -7.27 18.18 -2.44
N GLU A 105 -5.96 18.44 -2.32
CA GLU A 105 -4.94 17.80 -3.16
C GLU A 105 -4.90 16.28 -2.96
N GLU A 106 -5.02 15.80 -1.72
CA GLU A 106 -5.06 14.36 -1.40
C GLU A 106 -6.33 13.70 -1.97
N GLN A 107 -7.46 14.40 -1.88
CA GLN A 107 -8.72 13.93 -2.47
C GLN A 107 -8.65 13.89 -4.00
N ASP A 108 -8.02 14.89 -4.63
CA ASP A 108 -7.85 14.95 -6.09
C ASP A 108 -6.92 13.85 -6.60
N LYS A 109 -5.82 13.57 -5.91
CA LYS A 109 -4.94 12.43 -6.22
C LYS A 109 -5.72 11.11 -6.20
N PHE A 110 -6.56 10.92 -5.19
CA PHE A 110 -7.40 9.73 -5.11
C PHE A 110 -8.46 9.69 -6.22
N ARG A 111 -9.17 10.79 -6.45
CA ARG A 111 -10.17 10.91 -7.53
C ARG A 111 -9.56 10.59 -8.90
N SER A 112 -8.34 11.04 -9.15
CA SER A 112 -7.60 10.73 -10.37
C SER A 112 -7.31 9.23 -10.50
N LYS A 113 -6.88 8.59 -9.41
CA LYS A 113 -6.58 7.14 -9.37
C LYS A 113 -7.82 6.28 -9.71
N VAL A 114 -9.00 6.68 -9.22
CA VAL A 114 -10.25 5.94 -9.44
C VAL A 114 -11.09 6.47 -10.61
N SER A 115 -10.58 7.43 -11.37
CA SER A 115 -11.31 8.11 -12.45
C SER A 115 -11.79 7.20 -13.56
N LEU A 116 -11.04 6.13 -13.88
CA LEU A 116 -11.41 5.09 -14.85
C LEU A 116 -12.74 4.40 -14.50
N PHE A 117 -13.10 4.37 -13.23
CA PHE A 117 -14.29 3.69 -12.73
C PHE A 117 -15.50 4.63 -12.51
N LYS A 118 -15.38 5.93 -12.84
CA LYS A 118 -16.43 6.94 -12.61
C LYS A 118 -17.80 6.59 -13.19
N ARG A 119 -17.84 5.81 -14.28
CA ARG A 119 -19.08 5.39 -14.96
C ARG A 119 -19.76 4.19 -14.32
N LEU A 120 -19.11 3.51 -13.38
CA LEU A 120 -19.66 2.34 -12.71
C LEU A 120 -20.55 2.75 -11.55
N LYS A 121 -21.72 2.10 -11.41
CA LYS A 121 -22.69 2.38 -10.32
C LYS A 121 -22.06 2.28 -8.93
N GLY A 122 -21.15 1.33 -8.70
CA GLY A 122 -20.43 1.15 -7.44
C GLY A 122 -19.47 2.27 -7.09
N HIS A 123 -19.03 3.08 -8.06
CA HIS A 123 -18.08 4.18 -7.82
C HIS A 123 -18.63 5.19 -6.79
N LYS A 124 -19.88 5.61 -6.93
CA LYS A 124 -20.51 6.56 -6.01
C LYS A 124 -20.67 6.01 -4.58
N ILE A 125 -20.89 4.69 -4.47
CA ILE A 125 -21.09 4.02 -3.19
C ILE A 125 -19.77 3.82 -2.47
N MET A 126 -18.73 3.38 -3.20
CA MET A 126 -17.43 3.05 -2.62
C MET A 126 -16.51 4.25 -2.41
N TRP A 127 -16.62 5.29 -3.23
CA TRP A 127 -15.63 6.38 -3.27
C TRP A 127 -16.27 7.77 -3.12
N SER A 128 -17.38 7.85 -2.37
CA SER A 128 -17.94 9.12 -1.94
C SER A 128 -16.98 9.78 -0.95
N LYS A 129 -16.57 11.00 -1.26
CA LYS A 129 -15.73 11.97 -0.51
C LYS A 129 -14.93 11.37 0.68
N PRO A 130 -13.67 10.97 0.46
CA PRO A 130 -12.79 10.63 1.56
C PRO A 130 -12.58 11.88 2.43
N SER A 131 -13.03 11.83 3.68
CA SER A 131 -12.98 12.99 4.59
C SER A 131 -11.73 13.02 5.46
N HIS A 132 -11.07 11.88 5.61
CA HIS A 132 -9.93 11.75 6.52
C HIS A 132 -8.81 10.92 5.91
N VAL A 133 -7.60 11.25 6.33
CA VAL A 133 -6.39 10.47 6.09
C VAL A 133 -5.81 10.01 7.43
N ARG A 134 -5.11 8.89 7.40
CA ARG A 134 -4.25 8.45 8.48
C ARG A 134 -2.81 8.45 8.00
N GLU A 135 -1.96 9.10 8.74
CA GLU A 135 -0.53 9.13 8.49
C GLU A 135 0.13 7.86 9.03
N PHE A 136 1.28 7.52 8.49
CA PHE A 136 2.14 6.47 9.04
C PHE A 136 3.60 6.79 8.78
N SER A 137 4.46 6.36 9.70
CA SER A 137 5.89 6.31 9.51
C SER A 137 6.32 4.93 9.04
N VAL A 138 7.32 4.87 8.14
CA VAL A 138 7.91 3.63 7.63
C VAL A 138 9.17 3.35 8.43
N GLU A 139 9.14 2.29 9.22
CA GLU A 139 10.30 1.83 10.02
C GLU A 139 11.27 1.01 9.17
N LYS A 140 10.71 0.15 8.29
CA LYS A 140 11.51 -0.75 7.46
C LYS A 140 10.81 -1.08 6.15
N ILE A 141 11.59 -1.17 5.07
CA ILE A 141 11.14 -1.64 3.76
C ILE A 141 11.81 -2.98 3.50
N ILE A 142 10.99 -4.03 3.34
CA ILE A 142 11.47 -5.41 3.17
C ILE A 142 10.99 -5.93 1.81
N PRO A 143 11.89 -6.15 0.85
CA PRO A 143 11.54 -6.81 -0.40
C PRO A 143 11.05 -8.23 -0.15
N VAL A 144 10.07 -8.68 -0.94
CA VAL A 144 9.61 -10.06 -0.89
C VAL A 144 10.43 -10.89 -1.88
N SER A 145 11.04 -11.96 -1.37
CA SER A 145 11.75 -12.94 -2.18
C SER A 145 10.82 -14.08 -2.59
N LEU A 146 10.86 -14.46 -3.86
CA LEU A 146 10.12 -15.59 -4.43
C LEU A 146 11.12 -16.62 -4.99
N GLY A 147 11.74 -17.37 -4.09
CA GLY A 147 12.65 -18.47 -4.43
C GLY A 147 13.79 -18.06 -5.36
N LYS A 148 14.16 -18.94 -6.26
CA LYS A 148 15.30 -18.73 -7.19
C LYS A 148 15.08 -17.60 -8.21
N MET A 149 13.84 -17.16 -8.44
CA MET A 149 13.57 -16.05 -9.33
C MET A 149 13.96 -14.69 -8.75
N THR A 150 14.16 -14.60 -7.44
CA THR A 150 14.69 -13.41 -6.75
C THR A 150 16.16 -13.65 -6.43
N ALA A 151 17.01 -13.77 -7.47
CA ALA A 151 18.42 -14.06 -7.33
C ALA A 151 19.26 -12.92 -6.75
N VAL A 152 18.68 -11.71 -6.65
CA VAL A 152 19.32 -10.55 -6.03
C VAL A 152 18.87 -10.47 -4.59
N ASP A 153 19.81 -10.64 -3.66
CA ASP A 153 19.57 -10.38 -2.25
C ASP A 153 19.36 -8.88 -2.06
N TYR A 154 18.09 -8.49 -1.86
CA TYR A 154 17.71 -7.10 -1.60
C TYR A 154 17.85 -6.71 -0.11
N SER A 155 18.43 -7.61 0.72
CA SER A 155 18.47 -7.45 2.19
C SER A 155 19.67 -6.64 2.72
N HIS A 156 20.33 -5.84 1.87
CA HIS A 156 21.40 -4.93 2.29
C HIS A 156 21.00 -3.47 2.22
#